data_77ddaa3a07dae6ac89c9ad91fbe96d86
#
_entry.id   77ddaa3a07dae6ac89c9ad91fbe96d86
#
_cell.length_a   1.000
_cell.length_b   1.000
_cell.length_c   1.000
_cell.angle_alpha   90.00
_cell.angle_beta   90.00
_cell.angle_gamma   90.00
#
_symmetry.space_group_name_H-M   'P 1'
#
loop_
_entity.id
_entity.type
_entity.pdbx_description
1 polymer ?
#
loop_
_entity_poly.entity_id
_entity_poly.type
_entity_poly.pdbx_seq_one_letter_code
_entity_poly.pdbx_strand_id
1 'polypeptide(L)'
;MGGFAGAVGCVFPAAAHAAAAIVLPTAAADRQFSVRYKGLRIGNHTISYSSLTGETRVSTEIHLEVKVACLTAYAFSHRSEETWRAGRLVSLNSDTVEHGEPLHVEGSATPQGFRVVSKSGPFIASAATLTSNSIWTPAMLEQSTVVDAQRGGIIGVSARKVAEEPITIAGGQVQATRYTFITPYYAGSVWYDNANLWVRGEFERDGSKVEYQLDK
;
A
#
# COMPACT_ATOMS: atom_id res chain seq x y z
N MET A 1 20.23 27.92 56.38
CA MET A 1 21.08 27.09 55.56
C MET A 1 20.17 26.06 54.89
N GLY A 2 19.75 26.27 53.68
CA GLY A 2 18.89 25.41 52.92
C GLY A 2 19.58 25.09 51.59
N GLY A 3 19.97 23.81 51.39
CA GLY A 3 20.63 23.35 50.19
C GLY A 3 19.60 23.01 49.11
N PHE A 4 19.72 23.64 47.96
CA PHE A 4 19.01 23.22 46.71
C PHE A 4 19.75 22.08 46.07
N ALA A 5 19.13 20.90 46.00
CA ALA A 5 19.58 19.79 45.20
C ALA A 5 18.99 19.94 43.78
N GLY A 6 19.82 20.32 42.83
CA GLY A 6 19.46 20.36 41.42
C GLY A 6 19.39 18.93 40.84
N ALA A 7 18.23 18.50 40.36
CA ALA A 7 18.08 17.28 39.60
C ALA A 7 18.58 17.50 38.16
N VAL A 8 19.67 16.84 37.78
CA VAL A 8 20.16 16.77 36.40
C VAL A 8 19.31 15.74 35.69
N GLY A 9 18.38 16.21 34.87
CA GLY A 9 17.60 15.35 33.96
C GLY A 9 18.47 14.87 32.81
N CYS A 10 18.78 13.60 32.77
CA CYS A 10 19.39 12.95 31.59
C CYS A 10 18.36 12.91 30.46
N VAL A 11 18.51 13.78 29.47
CA VAL A 11 17.79 13.67 28.20
C VAL A 11 18.47 12.60 27.41
N PHE A 12 17.87 11.40 27.30
CA PHE A 12 18.28 10.38 26.36
C PHE A 12 17.85 10.83 24.96
N PRO A 13 18.76 10.89 23.96
CA PRO A 13 18.34 11.12 22.60
C PRO A 13 17.50 9.92 22.14
N ALA A 14 16.28 10.16 21.68
CA ALA A 14 15.48 9.16 21.01
C ALA A 14 16.26 8.71 19.76
N ALA A 15 16.73 7.48 19.76
CA ALA A 15 17.36 6.89 18.60
C ALA A 15 16.30 6.84 17.48
N ALA A 16 16.47 7.68 16.47
CA ALA A 16 15.71 7.61 15.25
C ALA A 16 16.07 6.27 14.58
N HIS A 17 15.19 5.27 14.71
CA HIS A 17 15.32 4.06 13.94
C HIS A 17 15.16 4.44 12.47
N ALA A 18 16.27 4.44 11.73
CA ALA A 18 16.23 4.56 10.28
C ALA A 18 15.45 3.33 9.77
N ALA A 19 14.25 3.53 9.24
CA ALA A 19 13.52 2.45 8.62
C ALA A 19 14.39 1.82 7.54
N ALA A 20 14.48 0.50 7.55
CA ALA A 20 15.26 -0.25 6.55
C ALA A 20 14.73 0.09 5.16
N ALA A 21 15.65 0.26 4.19
CA ALA A 21 15.27 0.42 2.80
C ALA A 21 14.60 -0.88 2.31
N ILE A 22 13.47 -0.75 1.62
CA ILE A 22 12.77 -1.93 1.09
C ILE A 22 13.50 -2.49 -0.13
N VAL A 23 13.42 -3.80 -0.31
CA VAL A 23 13.90 -4.48 -1.52
C VAL A 23 12.82 -4.32 -2.58
N LEU A 24 13.18 -3.66 -3.68
CA LEU A 24 12.26 -3.42 -4.79
C LEU A 24 12.28 -4.61 -5.75
N PRO A 25 11.09 -5.07 -6.19
CA PRO A 25 11.00 -6.08 -7.23
C PRO A 25 11.55 -5.58 -8.58
N THR A 26 11.85 -6.53 -9.46
CA THR A 26 12.24 -6.25 -10.86
C THR A 26 11.02 -6.36 -11.78
N ALA A 27 11.14 -5.97 -13.05
CA ALA A 27 10.08 -6.08 -14.04
C ALA A 27 9.52 -7.51 -14.23
N ALA A 28 10.32 -8.55 -13.91
CA ALA A 28 9.85 -9.93 -13.90
C ALA A 28 8.80 -10.23 -12.80
N ALA A 29 8.59 -9.30 -11.88
CA ALA A 29 7.63 -9.40 -10.80
C ALA A 29 6.28 -8.72 -11.07
N ASP A 30 6.00 -8.31 -12.31
CA ASP A 30 4.70 -7.75 -12.70
C ASP A 30 3.56 -8.68 -12.26
N ARG A 31 2.50 -8.08 -11.73
CA ARG A 31 1.34 -8.78 -11.19
C ARG A 31 0.06 -8.26 -11.82
N GLN A 32 -0.79 -9.19 -12.21
CA GLN A 32 -2.14 -8.91 -12.66
C GLN A 32 -3.12 -9.76 -11.87
N PHE A 33 -4.06 -9.10 -11.22
CA PHE A 33 -5.11 -9.75 -10.44
C PHE A 33 -6.46 -9.55 -11.11
N SER A 34 -7.24 -10.63 -11.19
CA SER A 34 -8.68 -10.49 -11.32
C SER A 34 -9.30 -10.21 -9.96
N VAL A 35 -10.20 -9.22 -9.92
CA VAL A 35 -10.92 -8.82 -8.72
C VAL A 35 -12.33 -9.35 -8.79
N ARG A 36 -12.77 -10.03 -7.72
CA ARG A 36 -14.08 -10.67 -7.64
C ARG A 36 -14.86 -10.15 -6.44
N TYR A 37 -16.15 -9.99 -6.62
CA TYR A 37 -17.13 -9.64 -5.60
C TYR A 37 -18.29 -10.63 -5.67
N LYS A 38 -18.58 -11.31 -4.55
CA LYS A 38 -19.60 -12.39 -4.54
C LYS A 38 -19.42 -13.42 -5.65
N GLY A 39 -18.15 -13.79 -5.93
CA GLY A 39 -17.79 -14.75 -6.97
C GLY A 39 -17.78 -14.21 -8.41
N LEU A 40 -18.36 -13.05 -8.67
CA LEU A 40 -18.37 -12.41 -9.99
C LEU A 40 -17.13 -11.56 -10.20
N ARG A 41 -16.50 -11.66 -11.37
CA ARG A 41 -15.41 -10.75 -11.73
C ARG A 41 -15.96 -9.35 -11.93
N ILE A 42 -15.38 -8.39 -11.20
CA ILE A 42 -15.77 -6.98 -11.25
C ILE A 42 -14.66 -6.09 -11.82
N GLY A 43 -13.50 -6.63 -12.10
CA GLY A 43 -12.40 -5.85 -12.68
C GLY A 43 -11.03 -6.49 -12.50
N ASN A 44 -10.02 -5.63 -12.51
CA ASN A 44 -8.62 -6.01 -12.41
C ASN A 44 -7.80 -5.01 -11.60
N HIS A 45 -6.66 -5.49 -11.09
CA HIS A 45 -5.61 -4.71 -10.48
C HIS A 45 -4.27 -5.15 -11.07
N THR A 46 -3.53 -4.22 -11.65
CA THR A 46 -2.22 -4.48 -12.25
C THR A 46 -1.16 -3.68 -11.50
N ILE A 47 -0.01 -4.32 -11.25
CA ILE A 47 1.18 -3.69 -10.69
C ILE A 47 2.33 -4.02 -11.61
N SER A 48 3.02 -3.00 -12.13
CA SER A 48 4.15 -3.14 -13.03
C SER A 48 5.38 -2.44 -12.49
N TYR A 49 6.53 -3.05 -12.73
CA TYR A 49 7.81 -2.54 -12.25
C TYR A 49 8.74 -2.25 -13.42
N SER A 50 9.35 -1.08 -13.42
CA SER A 50 10.40 -0.73 -14.37
C SER A 50 11.58 -0.08 -13.67
N SER A 51 12.79 -0.38 -14.10
CA SER A 51 14.01 0.16 -13.51
C SER A 51 14.81 0.90 -14.58
N LEU A 52 15.20 2.13 -14.28
CA LEU A 52 16.01 2.96 -15.13
C LEU A 52 16.97 3.79 -14.27
N THR A 53 18.28 3.68 -14.55
CA THR A 53 19.33 4.56 -13.97
C THR A 53 19.31 4.68 -12.43
N GLY A 54 19.14 3.55 -11.72
CA GLY A 54 19.15 3.53 -10.24
C GLY A 54 17.82 3.91 -9.58
N GLU A 55 16.78 4.13 -10.39
CA GLU A 55 15.40 4.30 -9.92
C GLU A 55 14.54 3.11 -10.31
N THR A 56 13.58 2.78 -9.47
CA THR A 56 12.52 1.83 -9.79
C THR A 56 11.20 2.58 -9.80
N ARG A 57 10.45 2.42 -10.86
CA ARG A 57 9.09 2.92 -10.99
C ARG A 57 8.12 1.79 -10.75
N VAL A 58 7.14 2.02 -9.89
CA VAL A 58 6.04 1.11 -9.61
C VAL A 58 4.76 1.78 -10.10
N SER A 59 4.13 1.17 -11.09
CA SER A 59 2.86 1.63 -11.65
C SER A 59 1.74 0.73 -11.16
N THR A 60 0.68 1.31 -10.63
CA THR A 60 -0.52 0.60 -10.18
C THR A 60 -1.72 1.07 -10.99
N GLU A 61 -2.49 0.13 -11.52
CA GLU A 61 -3.76 0.41 -12.19
C GLU A 61 -4.85 -0.51 -11.62
N ILE A 62 -5.96 0.10 -11.20
CA ILE A 62 -7.13 -0.62 -10.69
C ILE A 62 -8.35 -0.14 -11.48
N HIS A 63 -9.12 -1.09 -11.98
CA HIS A 63 -10.40 -0.80 -12.60
C HIS A 63 -11.45 -1.79 -12.11
N LEU A 64 -12.48 -1.26 -11.43
CA LEU A 64 -13.57 -2.05 -10.85
C LEU A 64 -14.91 -1.50 -11.30
N GLU A 65 -15.82 -2.38 -11.70
CA GLU A 65 -17.19 -2.03 -12.04
C GLU A 65 -18.16 -3.11 -11.56
N VAL A 66 -19.18 -2.73 -10.82
CA VAL A 66 -20.29 -3.61 -10.43
C VAL A 66 -21.55 -3.16 -11.12
N LYS A 67 -22.15 -4.04 -11.92
CA LYS A 67 -23.44 -3.82 -12.59
C LYS A 67 -24.55 -4.61 -11.90
N VAL A 68 -25.69 -3.97 -11.68
CA VAL A 68 -26.91 -4.61 -11.21
C VAL A 68 -27.99 -4.37 -12.27
N ALA A 69 -28.47 -5.45 -12.88
CA ALA A 69 -29.24 -5.39 -14.12
C ALA A 69 -28.45 -4.63 -15.23
N CYS A 70 -28.92 -3.54 -15.76
CA CYS A 70 -28.19 -2.77 -16.77
C CYS A 70 -27.60 -1.47 -16.21
N LEU A 71 -27.57 -1.29 -14.88
CA LEU A 71 -27.11 -0.06 -14.22
C LEU A 71 -25.77 -0.29 -13.52
N THR A 72 -24.83 0.64 -13.66
CA THR A 72 -23.60 0.65 -12.90
C THR A 72 -23.91 1.07 -11.46
N ALA A 73 -23.80 0.11 -10.54
CA ALA A 73 -24.03 0.33 -9.12
C ALA A 73 -22.75 0.81 -8.40
N TYR A 74 -21.58 0.47 -8.93
CA TYR A 74 -20.30 0.91 -8.42
C TYR A 74 -19.29 1.00 -9.55
N ALA A 75 -18.51 2.08 -9.59
CA ALA A 75 -17.37 2.24 -10.48
C ALA A 75 -16.21 2.85 -9.69
N PHE A 76 -15.03 2.28 -9.87
CA PHE A 76 -13.79 2.75 -9.28
C PHE A 76 -12.66 2.59 -10.29
N SER A 77 -11.88 3.63 -10.48
CA SER A 77 -10.63 3.57 -11.20
C SER A 77 -9.54 4.28 -10.42
N HIS A 78 -8.35 3.70 -10.44
CA HIS A 78 -7.18 4.26 -9.80
C HIS A 78 -5.96 4.00 -10.67
N ARG A 79 -5.15 5.03 -10.85
CA ARG A 79 -3.86 4.94 -11.51
C ARG A 79 -2.85 5.69 -10.68
N SER A 80 -1.71 5.08 -10.42
CA SER A 80 -0.60 5.76 -9.75
C SER A 80 0.74 5.34 -10.31
N GLU A 81 1.68 6.25 -10.14
CA GLU A 81 3.09 6.03 -10.40
C GLU A 81 3.90 6.45 -9.18
N GLU A 82 4.66 5.52 -8.65
CA GLU A 82 5.60 5.73 -7.56
C GLU A 82 7.02 5.60 -8.09
N THR A 83 7.89 6.56 -7.81
CA THR A 83 9.31 6.45 -8.09
C THR A 83 10.06 6.17 -6.79
N TRP A 84 10.94 5.17 -6.84
CA TRP A 84 11.72 4.70 -5.73
C TRP A 84 13.21 4.80 -6.04
N ARG A 85 14.03 5.23 -5.06
CA ARG A 85 15.49 5.27 -5.15
C ARG A 85 16.09 4.69 -3.88
N ALA A 86 17.01 3.73 -4.03
CA ALA A 86 17.64 3.04 -2.90
C ALA A 86 16.64 2.54 -1.85
N GLY A 87 15.49 1.97 -2.29
CA GLY A 87 14.44 1.44 -1.41
C GLY A 87 13.63 2.50 -0.66
N ARG A 88 13.66 3.76 -1.09
CA ARG A 88 12.88 4.87 -0.53
C ARG A 88 11.98 5.50 -1.57
N LEU A 89 10.77 5.85 -1.17
CA LEU A 89 9.83 6.58 -2.02
C LEU A 89 10.34 8.00 -2.25
N VAL A 90 10.50 8.41 -3.52
CA VAL A 90 10.93 9.77 -3.89
C VAL A 90 9.84 10.58 -4.56
N SER A 91 8.89 9.95 -5.26
CA SER A 91 7.71 10.62 -5.77
C SER A 91 6.49 9.71 -5.82
N LEU A 92 5.33 10.31 -5.77
CA LEU A 92 4.01 9.71 -5.98
C LEU A 92 3.21 10.65 -6.89
N ASN A 93 2.58 10.10 -7.90
CA ASN A 93 1.54 10.75 -8.69
C ASN A 93 0.38 9.78 -8.82
N SER A 94 -0.83 10.22 -8.50
CA SER A 94 -1.97 9.33 -8.40
C SER A 94 -3.27 10.02 -8.74
N ASP A 95 -4.06 9.38 -9.60
CA ASP A 95 -5.40 9.79 -9.98
C ASP A 95 -6.39 8.68 -9.61
N THR A 96 -7.46 9.06 -8.93
CA THR A 96 -8.54 8.15 -8.51
C THR A 96 -9.88 8.73 -8.95
N VAL A 97 -10.77 7.89 -9.46
CA VAL A 97 -12.19 8.25 -9.62
C VAL A 97 -13.01 7.23 -8.83
N GLU A 98 -13.67 7.71 -7.81
CA GLU A 98 -14.55 6.90 -6.96
C GLU A 98 -15.96 7.52 -7.01
N HIS A 99 -16.96 6.75 -7.43
CA HIS A 99 -18.34 7.23 -7.62
C HIS A 99 -18.46 8.51 -8.50
N GLY A 100 -17.58 8.65 -9.49
CA GLY A 100 -17.54 9.82 -10.37
C GLY A 100 -16.78 11.02 -9.81
N GLU A 101 -16.32 10.98 -8.55
CA GLU A 101 -15.52 12.04 -7.94
C GLU A 101 -14.04 11.86 -8.27
N PRO A 102 -13.39 12.81 -8.95
CA PRO A 102 -11.96 12.77 -9.22
C PRO A 102 -11.17 13.22 -7.99
N LEU A 103 -10.14 12.45 -7.67
CA LEU A 103 -9.19 12.73 -6.61
C LEU A 103 -7.78 12.65 -7.19
N HIS A 104 -6.92 13.59 -6.80
CA HIS A 104 -5.53 13.64 -7.20
C HIS A 104 -4.62 13.76 -5.98
N VAL A 105 -3.54 12.99 -5.96
CA VAL A 105 -2.53 13.01 -4.90
C VAL A 105 -1.15 13.08 -5.51
N GLU A 106 -0.39 14.11 -5.14
CA GLU A 106 1.03 14.23 -5.47
C GLU A 106 1.88 14.11 -4.22
N GLY A 107 3.03 13.48 -4.35
CA GLY A 107 4.01 13.36 -3.28
C GLY A 107 5.44 13.52 -3.79
N SER A 108 6.30 14.10 -2.96
CA SER A 108 7.73 14.25 -3.28
C SER A 108 8.59 14.23 -2.01
N ALA A 109 9.76 13.59 -2.12
CA ALA A 109 10.76 13.60 -1.07
C ALA A 109 11.35 15.01 -0.93
N THR A 110 11.49 15.46 0.32
CA THR A 110 12.11 16.74 0.69
C THR A 110 13.10 16.53 1.85
N PRO A 111 13.95 17.51 2.18
CA PRO A 111 14.80 17.40 3.37
C PRO A 111 14.03 17.24 4.70
N GLN A 112 12.77 17.68 4.76
CA GLN A 112 11.93 17.61 5.96
C GLN A 112 11.12 16.30 6.05
N GLY A 113 11.05 15.51 4.98
CA GLY A 113 10.26 14.29 4.89
C GLY A 113 9.62 14.13 3.52
N PHE A 114 8.54 13.38 3.43
CA PHE A 114 7.78 13.21 2.20
C PHE A 114 6.60 14.18 2.17
N ARG A 115 6.68 15.19 1.32
CA ARG A 115 5.61 16.19 1.15
C ARG A 115 4.51 15.61 0.28
N VAL A 116 3.27 15.70 0.76
CA VAL A 116 2.07 15.25 0.03
C VAL A 116 1.15 16.43 -0.18
N VAL A 117 0.54 16.48 -1.35
CA VAL A 117 -0.49 17.47 -1.74
C VAL A 117 -1.71 16.71 -2.23
N SER A 118 -2.87 17.08 -1.72
CA SER A 118 -4.17 16.52 -2.11
C SER A 118 -5.27 17.56 -1.97
N LYS A 119 -6.51 17.19 -2.26
CA LYS A 119 -7.70 18.02 -2.03
C LYS A 119 -7.82 18.52 -0.58
N SER A 120 -7.29 17.76 0.39
CA SER A 120 -7.29 18.12 1.82
C SER A 120 -6.18 19.10 2.22
N GLY A 121 -5.38 19.54 1.27
CA GLY A 121 -4.23 20.43 1.49
C GLY A 121 -2.90 19.68 1.64
N PRO A 122 -1.79 20.43 1.77
CA PRO A 122 -0.46 19.85 1.89
C PRO A 122 -0.13 19.42 3.32
N PHE A 123 0.67 18.34 3.46
CA PHE A 123 1.30 17.92 4.71
C PHE A 123 2.65 17.26 4.46
N ILE A 124 3.41 17.02 5.53
CA ILE A 124 4.69 16.30 5.49
C ILE A 124 4.52 14.98 6.25
N ALA A 125 4.76 13.89 5.54
CA ALA A 125 4.87 12.55 6.12
C ALA A 125 6.33 12.21 6.47
N SER A 126 6.55 11.09 7.16
CA SER A 126 7.89 10.57 7.40
C SER A 126 8.67 10.38 6.10
N ALA A 127 9.97 10.66 6.11
CA ALA A 127 10.86 10.36 4.98
C ALA A 127 10.95 8.86 4.64
N ALA A 128 10.54 7.99 5.56
CA ALA A 128 10.48 6.54 5.39
C ALA A 128 9.06 6.04 5.14
N THR A 129 8.11 6.94 4.83
CA THR A 129 6.72 6.55 4.61
C THR A 129 6.58 5.63 3.41
N LEU A 130 5.60 4.73 3.49
CA LEU A 130 5.05 3.98 2.37
C LEU A 130 3.67 4.53 2.03
N THR A 131 3.07 4.04 0.96
CA THR A 131 1.71 4.40 0.56
C THR A 131 0.76 3.22 0.72
N SER A 132 -0.53 3.47 0.63
CA SER A 132 -1.54 2.41 0.57
C SER A 132 -1.37 1.50 -0.67
N ASN A 133 -0.72 2.00 -1.73
CA ASN A 133 -0.39 1.20 -2.92
C ASN A 133 0.81 0.27 -2.71
N SER A 134 1.62 0.51 -1.69
CA SER A 134 2.77 -0.35 -1.37
C SER A 134 2.38 -1.73 -0.82
N ILE A 135 1.11 -2.12 -0.96
CA ILE A 135 0.61 -3.47 -0.63
C ILE A 135 1.31 -4.59 -1.44
N TRP A 136 2.02 -4.25 -2.50
CA TRP A 136 2.86 -5.19 -3.25
C TRP A 136 4.04 -5.75 -2.44
N THR A 137 4.39 -5.15 -1.30
CA THR A 137 5.44 -5.60 -0.37
C THR A 137 4.90 -5.75 1.05
N PRO A 138 5.31 -6.79 1.80
CA PRO A 138 4.91 -6.94 3.20
C PRO A 138 5.42 -5.80 4.11
N ALA A 139 6.45 -5.04 3.68
CA ALA A 139 6.97 -3.89 4.43
C ALA A 139 5.89 -2.82 4.72
N MET A 140 4.85 -2.71 3.87
CA MET A 140 3.70 -1.83 4.12
C MET A 140 2.94 -2.23 5.38
N LEU A 141 2.85 -3.52 5.66
CA LEU A 141 2.14 -4.08 6.83
C LEU A 141 2.94 -3.94 8.14
N GLU A 142 4.22 -3.63 8.05
CA GLU A 142 5.10 -3.35 9.20
C GLU A 142 5.00 -1.88 9.65
N GLN A 143 4.35 -1.02 8.84
CA GLN A 143 4.12 0.37 9.19
C GLN A 143 2.93 0.51 10.13
N SER A 144 3.00 1.46 11.07
CA SER A 144 1.83 1.89 11.85
C SER A 144 0.93 2.86 11.10
N THR A 145 1.51 3.58 10.14
CA THR A 145 0.82 4.55 9.29
C THR A 145 1.43 4.59 7.89
N VAL A 146 0.59 4.86 6.88
CA VAL A 146 1.01 5.07 5.50
C VAL A 146 0.29 6.28 4.90
N VAL A 147 0.82 6.79 3.79
CA VAL A 147 0.12 7.79 2.98
C VAL A 147 -0.99 7.10 2.18
N ASP A 148 -2.22 7.62 2.25
CA ASP A 148 -3.30 7.19 1.38
C ASP A 148 -3.05 7.71 -0.05
N ALA A 149 -2.66 6.83 -0.94
CA ALA A 149 -2.39 7.17 -2.33
C ALA A 149 -3.65 7.50 -3.13
N GLN A 150 -4.84 7.19 -2.63
CA GLN A 150 -6.11 7.42 -3.34
C GLN A 150 -6.73 8.78 -2.97
N ARG A 151 -6.67 9.17 -1.70
CA ARG A 151 -7.35 10.37 -1.17
C ARG A 151 -6.40 11.43 -0.65
N GLY A 152 -5.16 11.06 -0.40
CA GLY A 152 -4.19 11.88 0.34
C GLY A 152 -4.56 11.96 1.83
N GLY A 153 -3.57 11.90 2.66
CA GLY A 153 -3.72 11.87 4.12
C GLY A 153 -2.89 10.74 4.71
N ILE A 154 -2.88 10.66 6.01
CA ILE A 154 -2.23 9.57 6.77
C ILE A 154 -3.31 8.60 7.24
N ILE A 155 -3.15 7.33 6.94
CA ILE A 155 -4.04 6.27 7.45
C ILE A 155 -3.27 5.30 8.34
N GLY A 156 -3.92 4.87 9.42
CA GLY A 156 -3.40 3.85 10.31
C GLY A 156 -3.44 2.47 9.67
N VAL A 157 -2.42 1.67 9.94
CA VAL A 157 -2.35 0.26 9.55
C VAL A 157 -2.06 -0.56 10.81
N SER A 158 -2.87 -1.57 11.06
CA SER A 158 -2.63 -2.57 12.09
C SER A 158 -2.61 -3.94 11.43
N ALA A 159 -1.48 -4.62 11.46
CA ALA A 159 -1.32 -5.89 10.78
C ALA A 159 -0.62 -6.92 11.67
N ARG A 160 -0.84 -8.20 11.36
CA ARG A 160 -0.15 -9.32 12.00
C ARG A 160 0.06 -10.47 11.02
N LYS A 161 1.22 -11.12 11.11
CA LYS A 161 1.46 -12.42 10.46
C LYS A 161 0.57 -13.47 11.12
N VAL A 162 -0.10 -14.30 10.30
CA VAL A 162 -1.05 -15.32 10.78
C VAL A 162 -0.52 -16.71 10.58
N ALA A 163 -0.07 -17.05 9.35
CA ALA A 163 0.33 -18.40 8.98
C ALA A 163 1.29 -18.38 7.79
N GLU A 164 2.00 -19.49 7.64
CA GLU A 164 2.62 -19.89 6.38
C GLU A 164 1.86 -21.10 5.86
N GLU A 165 1.33 -21.02 4.66
CA GLU A 165 0.42 -22.03 4.12
C GLU A 165 0.55 -22.18 2.62
N PRO A 166 0.32 -23.36 2.05
CA PRO A 166 0.24 -23.53 0.62
C PRO A 166 -1.08 -22.93 0.11
N ILE A 167 -0.98 -22.14 -0.96
CA ILE A 167 -2.16 -21.60 -1.67
C ILE A 167 -2.10 -21.96 -3.15
N THR A 168 -3.26 -22.04 -3.79
CA THR A 168 -3.36 -22.25 -5.23
C THR A 168 -3.53 -20.89 -5.92
N ILE A 169 -2.69 -20.62 -6.89
CA ILE A 169 -2.77 -19.48 -7.83
C ILE A 169 -2.86 -20.01 -9.26
N ALA A 170 -3.02 -19.15 -10.27
CA ALA A 170 -3.13 -19.58 -11.68
C ALA A 170 -1.95 -20.43 -12.16
N GLY A 171 -0.74 -20.21 -11.63
CA GLY A 171 0.49 -20.94 -11.98
C GLY A 171 0.71 -22.25 -11.20
N GLY A 172 -0.22 -22.66 -10.32
CA GLY A 172 -0.09 -23.85 -9.48
C GLY A 172 -0.09 -23.57 -8.00
N GLN A 173 0.53 -24.44 -7.21
CA GLN A 173 0.60 -24.30 -5.75
C GLN A 173 1.88 -23.56 -5.35
N VAL A 174 1.76 -22.57 -4.47
CA VAL A 174 2.89 -21.82 -3.91
C VAL A 174 2.80 -21.75 -2.39
N GLN A 175 3.94 -21.74 -1.71
CA GLN A 175 4.00 -21.42 -0.28
C GLN A 175 3.87 -19.91 -0.12
N ALA A 176 3.00 -19.49 0.79
CA ALA A 176 2.76 -18.08 1.04
C ALA A 176 2.60 -17.77 2.52
N THR A 177 3.06 -16.59 2.91
CA THR A 177 2.84 -16.03 4.24
C THR A 177 1.57 -15.18 4.22
N ARG A 178 0.61 -15.52 5.07
CA ARG A 178 -0.61 -14.77 5.27
C ARG A 178 -0.46 -13.74 6.37
N TYR A 179 -0.90 -12.53 6.08
CA TYR A 179 -1.10 -11.45 7.04
C TYR A 179 -2.58 -11.08 7.08
N THR A 180 -3.07 -10.72 8.26
CA THR A 180 -4.33 -9.97 8.40
C THR A 180 -4.00 -8.53 8.73
N PHE A 181 -4.82 -7.60 8.26
CA PHE A 181 -4.63 -6.19 8.54
C PHE A 181 -5.95 -5.42 8.58
N ILE A 182 -5.92 -4.27 9.22
CA ILE A 182 -7.04 -3.35 9.38
C ILE A 182 -6.55 -1.94 9.07
N THR A 183 -7.34 -1.21 8.29
CA THR A 183 -7.21 0.22 8.03
C THR A 183 -8.55 0.90 8.37
N PRO A 184 -8.65 2.25 8.36
CA PRO A 184 -9.94 2.92 8.54
C PRO A 184 -11.00 2.59 7.48
N TYR A 185 -10.59 2.07 6.31
CA TYR A 185 -11.50 1.88 5.17
C TYR A 185 -11.86 0.42 4.90
N TYR A 186 -10.99 -0.51 5.28
CA TYR A 186 -11.19 -1.96 5.04
C TYR A 186 -10.32 -2.81 5.96
N ALA A 187 -10.77 -4.01 6.18
CA ALA A 187 -9.99 -5.07 6.80
C ALA A 187 -9.80 -6.22 5.82
N GLY A 188 -8.75 -7.02 6.01
CA GLY A 188 -8.55 -8.15 5.10
C GLY A 188 -7.37 -9.03 5.43
N SER A 189 -7.11 -9.93 4.49
CA SER A 189 -5.95 -10.81 4.47
C SER A 189 -5.22 -10.67 3.15
N VAL A 190 -3.90 -10.71 3.21
CA VAL A 190 -3.01 -10.72 2.04
C VAL A 190 -1.98 -11.83 2.17
N TRP A 191 -1.60 -12.39 1.04
CA TRP A 191 -0.62 -13.47 0.97
C TRP A 191 0.57 -13.03 0.12
N TYR A 192 1.76 -13.25 0.63
CA TYR A 192 3.01 -13.02 -0.07
C TYR A 192 3.75 -14.34 -0.24
N ASP A 193 4.31 -14.58 -1.41
CA ASP A 193 5.15 -15.74 -1.69
C ASP A 193 6.53 -15.63 -1.02
N ASN A 194 7.38 -16.65 -1.21
CA ASN A 194 8.73 -16.68 -0.64
C ASN A 194 9.65 -15.57 -1.18
N ALA A 195 9.28 -14.92 -2.28
CA ALA A 195 9.98 -13.74 -2.81
C ALA A 195 9.41 -12.42 -2.25
N ASN A 196 8.50 -12.48 -1.27
CA ASN A 196 7.75 -11.35 -0.71
C ASN A 196 6.92 -10.59 -1.74
N LEU A 197 6.45 -11.28 -2.78
CA LEU A 197 5.57 -10.71 -3.78
C LEU A 197 4.11 -11.06 -3.47
N TRP A 198 3.23 -10.08 -3.61
CA TRP A 198 1.81 -10.25 -3.37
C TRP A 198 1.20 -11.25 -4.36
N VAL A 199 0.49 -12.27 -3.87
CA VAL A 199 -0.06 -13.36 -4.69
C VAL A 199 -1.56 -13.58 -4.48
N ARG A 200 -2.15 -13.07 -3.41
CA ARG A 200 -3.59 -13.16 -3.12
C ARG A 200 -4.02 -12.08 -2.15
N GLY A 201 -5.26 -11.60 -2.29
CA GLY A 201 -5.92 -10.70 -1.33
C GLY A 201 -7.37 -11.09 -1.10
N GLU A 202 -7.83 -10.88 0.12
CA GLU A 202 -9.22 -10.97 0.52
C GLU A 202 -9.54 -9.80 1.42
N PHE A 203 -10.47 -8.96 0.99
CA PHE A 203 -10.84 -7.74 1.72
C PHE A 203 -12.32 -7.79 2.05
N GLU A 204 -12.67 -7.30 3.21
CA GLU A 204 -14.05 -7.11 3.61
C GLU A 204 -14.42 -5.63 3.45
N ARG A 205 -15.48 -5.40 2.71
CA ARG A 205 -16.09 -4.08 2.53
C ARG A 205 -17.60 -4.22 2.60
N ASP A 206 -18.24 -3.47 3.47
CA ASP A 206 -19.69 -3.43 3.64
C ASP A 206 -20.32 -4.82 3.83
N GLY A 207 -19.67 -5.66 4.66
CA GLY A 207 -20.10 -7.04 4.94
C GLY A 207 -19.96 -7.99 3.75
N SER A 208 -19.27 -7.60 2.69
CA SER A 208 -19.05 -8.43 1.51
C SER A 208 -17.58 -8.63 1.23
N LYS A 209 -17.22 -9.85 0.81
CA LYS A 209 -15.86 -10.25 0.48
C LYS A 209 -15.51 -9.84 -0.94
N VAL A 210 -14.39 -9.13 -1.09
CA VAL A 210 -13.72 -8.84 -2.36
C VAL A 210 -12.45 -9.67 -2.43
N GLU A 211 -12.28 -10.44 -3.48
CA GLU A 211 -11.16 -11.36 -3.65
C GLU A 211 -10.27 -10.90 -4.80
N TYR A 212 -8.96 -10.89 -4.55
CA TYR A 212 -7.91 -10.65 -5.53
C TYR A 212 -7.21 -11.97 -5.82
N GLN A 213 -7.33 -12.44 -7.05
CA GLN A 213 -6.73 -13.69 -7.53
C GLN A 213 -5.68 -13.35 -8.56
N LEU A 214 -4.45 -13.81 -8.34
CA LEU A 214 -3.34 -13.61 -9.26
C LEU A 214 -3.59 -14.38 -10.55
N ASP A 215 -3.63 -13.66 -11.67
CA ASP A 215 -3.78 -14.22 -13.03
C ASP A 215 -2.39 -14.45 -13.67
N LYS A 216 -1.42 -13.53 -13.36
CA LYS A 216 -0.06 -13.55 -13.90
C LYS A 216 0.89 -12.77 -12.98
#